data_a796dfb157d84ea97f1bf1a3301533a4
#
_entry.id   a796dfb157d84ea97f1bf1a3301533a4
#
_cell.length_a   1.000
_cell.length_b   1.000
_cell.length_c   1.000
_cell.angle_alpha   90.00
_cell.angle_beta   90.00
_cell.angle_gamma   90.00
#
_symmetry.space_group_name_H-M   'P 1'
#
loop_
_entity.id
_entity.type
_entity.pdbx_description
1 polymer ?
#
loop_
_entity_poly.entity_id
_entity_poly.type
_entity_poly.pdbx_seq_one_letter_code
_entity_poly.pdbx_strand_id
1 'polypeptide(L)'
;MGTLAELPFSVREGVARGPGVFDMKAGIVQMLYAARASTARDRVGMLLTGDEETGSLISRALVEEVAAESGAVLVGEPSADGGAVKVARKGVARFRVEVGGRAAHAGLEPELGVNATVELAHQVLALVPVARAELGTTVTPTVAASGSTVNTVPEAATLAVDVRAWSRAELDRVARYMEGLRAVLPRAEISVSGGVNRYPLEEAMSLDLLARVRAAAREMGVPEPETVRSGGGSDGNLTAAIGIPTLDGMGAVGGHPHARDEFVDITSMPMRTALLATTIDGLCAVE
;
A
#
# COMPACT_ATOMS: atom_id res chain seq x y z
N MET A 1 14.73 -6.66 0.21
CA MET A 1 15.42 -6.63 -1.11
C MET A 1 16.68 -7.49 -1.05
N GLY A 2 17.05 -8.13 -2.16
CA GLY A 2 18.18 -9.03 -2.25
C GLY A 2 17.81 -10.51 -2.14
N THR A 3 18.79 -11.35 -2.32
CA THR A 3 18.63 -12.80 -2.28
C THR A 3 19.34 -13.41 -1.06
N LEU A 4 19.01 -14.63 -0.68
CA LEU A 4 19.72 -15.34 0.39
C LEU A 4 21.22 -15.54 0.09
N ALA A 5 21.62 -15.52 -1.19
CA ALA A 5 23.03 -15.59 -1.57
C ALA A 5 23.78 -14.28 -1.25
N GLU A 6 23.10 -13.13 -1.36
CA GLU A 6 23.67 -11.82 -1.07
C GLU A 6 23.50 -11.39 0.39
N LEU A 7 22.39 -11.80 1.01
CA LEU A 7 21.99 -11.48 2.37
C LEU A 7 21.58 -12.79 3.08
N PRO A 8 22.52 -13.61 3.53
CA PRO A 8 22.21 -14.89 4.14
C PRO A 8 21.43 -14.70 5.44
N PHE A 9 20.45 -15.58 5.65
CA PHE A 9 19.69 -15.59 6.89
C PHE A 9 20.61 -15.82 8.10
N SER A 10 20.41 -15.02 9.13
CA SER A 10 21.16 -15.15 10.38
C SER A 10 20.30 -14.78 11.59
N VAL A 11 20.63 -15.40 12.74
CA VAL A 11 20.04 -15.05 14.03
C VAL A 11 21.17 -14.77 15.00
N ARG A 12 21.17 -13.59 15.61
CA ARG A 12 22.14 -13.20 16.64
C ARG A 12 21.44 -12.37 17.72
N GLU A 13 21.64 -12.69 18.97
CA GLU A 13 21.15 -11.92 20.12
C GLU A 13 19.64 -11.60 20.05
N GLY A 14 18.83 -12.56 19.62
CA GLY A 14 17.39 -12.36 19.51
C GLY A 14 16.92 -11.59 18.27
N VAL A 15 17.84 -11.27 17.35
CA VAL A 15 17.53 -10.57 16.09
C VAL A 15 17.74 -11.50 14.91
N ALA A 16 16.70 -11.69 14.10
CA ALA A 16 16.79 -12.36 12.81
C ALA A 16 16.99 -11.35 11.69
N ARG A 17 17.86 -11.66 10.72
CA ARG A 17 18.13 -10.85 9.52
C ARG A 17 18.05 -11.72 8.26
N GLY A 18 17.67 -11.12 7.16
CA GLY A 18 17.56 -11.76 5.85
C GLY A 18 16.47 -11.12 4.99
N PRO A 19 16.42 -11.41 3.69
CA PRO A 19 15.46 -10.77 2.79
C PRO A 19 14.01 -11.13 3.15
N GLY A 20 13.18 -10.11 3.40
CA GLY A 20 11.76 -10.27 3.69
C GLY A 20 11.47 -10.93 5.04
N VAL A 21 12.45 -10.91 5.98
CA VAL A 21 12.22 -11.50 7.32
C VAL A 21 11.17 -10.70 8.09
N PHE A 22 11.18 -9.38 7.97
CA PHE A 22 10.22 -8.49 8.61
C PHE A 22 8.98 -8.31 7.72
N ASP A 23 9.19 -8.05 6.45
CA ASP A 23 8.14 -7.82 5.46
C ASP A 23 8.07 -8.96 4.43
N MET A 24 7.19 -10.02 4.68
CA MET A 24 6.48 -10.21 5.96
C MET A 24 6.58 -11.67 6.45
N LYS A 25 7.72 -12.39 6.18
CA LYS A 25 7.85 -13.83 6.48
C LYS A 25 7.65 -14.16 7.96
N ALA A 26 8.14 -13.30 8.88
CA ALA A 26 7.91 -13.50 10.30
C ALA A 26 6.43 -13.37 10.69
N GLY A 27 5.69 -12.46 10.05
CA GLY A 27 4.24 -12.35 10.19
C GLY A 27 3.52 -13.63 9.76
N ILE A 28 3.92 -14.23 8.64
CA ILE A 28 3.38 -15.52 8.17
C ILE A 28 3.62 -16.62 9.23
N VAL A 29 4.84 -16.70 9.77
CA VAL A 29 5.16 -17.68 10.82
C VAL A 29 4.27 -17.46 12.05
N GLN A 30 4.12 -16.21 12.51
CA GLN A 30 3.25 -15.88 13.64
C GLN A 30 1.80 -16.29 13.40
N MET A 31 1.27 -16.00 12.22
CA MET A 31 -0.11 -16.38 11.85
C MET A 31 -0.33 -17.88 11.82
N LEU A 32 0.62 -18.65 11.27
CA LEU A 32 0.56 -20.12 11.27
C LEU A 32 0.52 -20.69 12.69
N TYR A 33 1.39 -20.18 13.58
CA TYR A 33 1.42 -20.64 14.96
C TYR A 33 0.19 -20.18 15.75
N ALA A 34 -0.32 -18.98 15.51
CA ALA A 34 -1.53 -18.47 16.15
C ALA A 34 -2.76 -19.28 15.74
N ALA A 35 -2.94 -19.52 14.45
CA ALA A 35 -4.03 -20.37 13.96
C ALA A 35 -3.98 -21.79 14.55
N ARG A 36 -2.78 -22.36 14.65
CA ARG A 36 -2.57 -23.68 15.28
C ARG A 36 -2.88 -23.69 16.77
N ALA A 37 -2.55 -22.63 17.49
CA ALA A 37 -2.73 -22.50 18.93
C ALA A 37 -4.17 -22.13 19.32
N SER A 38 -4.91 -21.51 18.43
CA SER A 38 -6.31 -21.12 18.64
C SER A 38 -7.20 -22.34 18.87
N THR A 39 -8.12 -22.22 19.81
CA THR A 39 -9.18 -23.19 20.07
C THR A 39 -10.24 -23.18 18.97
N ALA A 40 -10.36 -22.09 18.23
CA ALA A 40 -11.29 -21.88 17.13
C ALA A 40 -10.64 -22.11 15.75
N ARG A 41 -9.57 -22.89 15.65
CA ARG A 41 -8.78 -23.10 14.43
C ARG A 41 -9.61 -23.52 13.21
N ASP A 42 -10.70 -24.25 13.43
CA ASP A 42 -11.57 -24.74 12.35
C ASP A 42 -12.44 -23.62 11.74
N ARG A 43 -12.40 -22.42 12.35
CA ARG A 43 -13.06 -21.19 11.87
C ARG A 43 -12.05 -20.18 11.26
N VAL A 44 -10.78 -20.57 11.15
CA VAL A 44 -9.70 -19.70 10.65
C VAL A 44 -9.33 -20.11 9.24
N GLY A 45 -9.55 -19.21 8.28
CA GLY A 45 -8.94 -19.27 6.96
C GLY A 45 -7.62 -18.50 6.93
N MET A 46 -6.63 -18.97 6.18
CA MET A 46 -5.39 -18.26 5.92
C MET A 46 -5.16 -18.16 4.42
N LEU A 47 -4.98 -16.95 3.93
CA LEU A 47 -4.64 -16.68 2.54
C LEU A 47 -3.23 -16.08 2.47
N LEU A 48 -2.39 -16.64 1.61
CA LEU A 48 -1.05 -16.12 1.30
C LEU A 48 -1.02 -15.72 -0.17
N THR A 49 -0.67 -14.46 -0.43
CA THR A 49 -0.52 -13.91 -1.78
C THR A 49 0.95 -13.68 -2.12
N GLY A 50 1.30 -13.66 -3.38
CA GLY A 50 2.68 -13.50 -3.83
C GLY A 50 2.93 -12.23 -4.65
N ASP A 51 1.92 -11.38 -4.85
CA ASP A 51 2.00 -10.19 -5.71
C ASP A 51 1.59 -8.88 -5.00
N GLU A 52 1.60 -8.87 -3.64
CA GLU A 52 1.26 -7.69 -2.84
C GLU A 52 2.14 -6.50 -3.22
N GLU A 53 3.45 -6.70 -3.32
CA GLU A 53 4.47 -5.69 -3.63
C GLU A 53 4.30 -5.06 -5.03
N THR A 54 3.62 -5.75 -5.92
CA THR A 54 3.31 -5.27 -7.27
C THR A 54 1.88 -4.71 -7.40
N GLY A 55 1.11 -4.68 -6.29
CA GLY A 55 -0.22 -4.09 -6.21
C GLY A 55 -1.37 -5.09 -6.32
N SER A 56 -1.12 -6.38 -6.08
CA SER A 56 -2.09 -7.47 -6.03
C SER A 56 -2.99 -7.56 -7.28
N LEU A 57 -2.39 -7.36 -8.45
CA LEU A 57 -3.14 -7.32 -9.71
C LEU A 57 -3.74 -8.68 -10.07
N ILE A 58 -3.09 -9.77 -9.66
CA ILE A 58 -3.53 -11.15 -9.91
C ILE A 58 -4.37 -11.66 -8.75
N SER A 59 -3.89 -11.45 -7.51
CA SER A 59 -4.52 -12.01 -6.30
C SER A 59 -5.75 -11.26 -5.83
N ARG A 60 -6.00 -10.02 -6.27
CA ARG A 60 -7.10 -9.16 -5.80
C ARG A 60 -8.45 -9.88 -5.74
N ALA A 61 -8.86 -10.50 -6.86
CA ALA A 61 -10.17 -11.15 -6.92
C ALA A 61 -10.30 -12.27 -5.88
N LEU A 62 -9.24 -13.05 -5.67
CA LEU A 62 -9.19 -14.10 -4.66
C LEU A 62 -9.21 -13.52 -3.24
N VAL A 63 -8.47 -12.41 -2.99
CA VAL A 63 -8.48 -11.73 -1.68
C VAL A 63 -9.89 -11.24 -1.35
N GLU A 64 -10.56 -10.59 -2.30
CA GLU A 64 -11.92 -10.08 -2.12
C GLU A 64 -12.94 -11.22 -1.94
N GLU A 65 -12.83 -12.31 -2.71
CA GLU A 65 -13.70 -13.50 -2.61
C GLU A 65 -13.58 -14.16 -1.22
N VAL A 66 -12.35 -14.48 -0.80
CA VAL A 66 -12.12 -15.13 0.51
C VAL A 66 -12.51 -14.20 1.67
N ALA A 67 -12.23 -12.91 1.55
CA ALA A 67 -12.62 -11.94 2.58
C ALA A 67 -14.15 -11.80 2.70
N ALA A 68 -14.89 -11.86 1.59
CA ALA A 68 -16.34 -11.75 1.60
C ALA A 68 -17.04 -12.89 2.37
N GLU A 69 -16.37 -14.04 2.51
CA GLU A 69 -16.84 -15.18 3.32
C GLU A 69 -16.42 -15.10 4.79
N SER A 70 -15.67 -14.05 5.16
CA SER A 70 -15.08 -13.88 6.47
C SER A 70 -15.80 -12.81 7.30
N GLY A 71 -15.96 -13.03 8.61
CA GLY A 71 -16.49 -12.02 9.52
C GLY A 71 -15.49 -10.91 9.87
N ALA A 72 -14.20 -11.19 9.74
CA ALA A 72 -13.10 -10.26 10.03
C ALA A 72 -11.80 -10.69 9.35
N VAL A 73 -10.90 -9.74 9.12
CA VAL A 73 -9.56 -9.99 8.55
C VAL A 73 -8.48 -9.39 9.45
N LEU A 74 -7.52 -10.21 9.84
CA LEU A 74 -6.31 -9.82 10.56
C LEU A 74 -5.11 -9.96 9.61
N VAL A 75 -4.44 -8.84 9.33
CA VAL A 75 -3.36 -8.81 8.33
C VAL A 75 -2.00 -8.93 9.02
N GLY A 76 -1.22 -9.94 8.61
CA GLY A 76 0.09 -10.27 9.18
C GLY A 76 1.25 -9.41 8.69
N GLU A 77 0.97 -8.28 8.09
CA GLU A 77 1.94 -7.25 7.77
C GLU A 77 2.75 -6.83 9.00
N PRO A 78 3.98 -6.33 8.82
CA PRO A 78 4.79 -5.85 9.94
C PRO A 78 4.04 -4.90 10.84
N SER A 79 4.27 -4.97 12.15
CA SER A 79 3.82 -3.93 13.07
C SER A 79 4.58 -2.61 12.80
N ALA A 80 4.06 -1.51 13.32
CA ALA A 80 4.85 -0.29 13.43
C ALA A 80 5.77 -0.36 14.67
N ASP A 81 6.54 0.71 14.87
CA ASP A 81 7.49 0.80 15.99
C ASP A 81 6.85 0.41 17.32
N GLY A 82 7.60 -0.32 18.13
CA GLY A 82 7.13 -0.79 19.43
C GLY A 82 5.99 -1.84 19.38
N GLY A 83 5.68 -2.40 18.20
CA GLY A 83 4.61 -3.38 18.05
C GLY A 83 3.22 -2.77 17.84
N ALA A 84 3.14 -1.47 17.53
CA ALA A 84 1.88 -0.78 17.27
C ALA A 84 1.15 -1.38 16.06
N VAL A 85 -0.18 -1.52 16.15
CA VAL A 85 -1.03 -2.00 15.07
C VAL A 85 -1.45 -0.87 14.14
N LYS A 86 -1.71 -1.19 12.89
CA LYS A 86 -2.08 -0.21 11.85
C LYS A 86 -3.59 -0.14 11.70
N VAL A 87 -4.20 0.90 12.25
CA VAL A 87 -5.66 1.10 12.24
C VAL A 87 -6.18 1.79 10.98
N ALA A 88 -5.28 2.36 10.18
CA ALA A 88 -5.63 2.96 8.90
C ALA A 88 -4.45 2.89 7.93
N ARG A 89 -4.76 2.71 6.64
CA ARG A 89 -3.80 2.81 5.55
C ARG A 89 -4.31 3.71 4.44
N LYS A 90 -3.44 4.54 3.88
CA LYS A 90 -3.84 5.31 2.70
C LYS A 90 -4.20 4.38 1.55
N GLY A 91 -5.21 4.77 0.81
CA GLY A 91 -5.46 4.21 -0.50
C GLY A 91 -4.45 4.73 -1.52
N VAL A 92 -4.35 4.03 -2.63
CA VAL A 92 -3.36 4.24 -3.69
C VAL A 92 -4.06 4.34 -5.03
N ALA A 93 -3.75 5.39 -5.79
CA ALA A 93 -4.05 5.45 -7.21
C ALA A 93 -2.77 5.75 -7.99
N ARG A 94 -2.67 5.18 -9.17
CA ARG A 94 -1.55 5.41 -10.09
C ARG A 94 -2.08 5.76 -11.44
N PHE A 95 -1.58 6.85 -11.99
CA PHE A 95 -1.97 7.31 -13.31
C PHE A 95 -0.75 7.47 -14.21
N ARG A 96 -0.97 7.30 -15.49
CA ARG A 96 -0.03 7.63 -16.56
C ARG A 96 -0.69 8.64 -17.47
N VAL A 97 -0.04 9.78 -17.62
CA VAL A 97 -0.42 10.81 -18.61
C VAL A 97 0.52 10.66 -19.79
N GLU A 98 -0.04 10.52 -20.98
CA GLU A 98 0.70 10.52 -22.24
C GLU A 98 0.33 11.77 -23.00
N VAL A 99 1.35 12.44 -23.54
CA VAL A 99 1.22 13.68 -24.30
C VAL A 99 1.66 13.41 -25.72
N GLY A 100 0.75 13.63 -26.66
CA GLY A 100 1.01 13.69 -28.10
C GLY A 100 1.21 15.12 -28.57
N GLY A 101 2.28 15.33 -29.31
CA GLY A 101 2.61 16.59 -29.98
C GLY A 101 2.94 16.37 -31.45
N ARG A 102 3.85 17.18 -31.99
CA ARG A 102 4.32 17.07 -33.37
C ARG A 102 5.78 17.46 -33.46
N ALA A 103 6.59 16.56 -34.04
CA ALA A 103 8.00 16.85 -34.31
C ALA A 103 8.19 17.94 -35.35
N ALA A 104 9.22 18.75 -35.16
CA ALA A 104 9.72 19.72 -36.12
C ALA A 104 11.20 20.01 -35.83
N HIS A 105 11.94 20.56 -36.78
CA HIS A 105 13.30 20.97 -36.52
C HIS A 105 13.33 22.23 -35.64
N ALA A 106 13.97 22.15 -34.49
CA ALA A 106 13.89 23.20 -33.45
C ALA A 106 14.49 24.56 -33.88
N GLY A 107 15.35 24.59 -34.90
CA GLY A 107 15.98 25.81 -35.37
C GLY A 107 15.50 26.27 -36.75
N LEU A 108 14.79 25.43 -37.55
CA LEU A 108 14.37 25.78 -38.88
C LEU A 108 12.86 26.14 -38.92
N GLU A 109 12.02 25.27 -38.37
CA GLU A 109 10.56 25.41 -38.48
C GLU A 109 9.87 25.03 -37.15
N PRO A 110 10.29 25.59 -35.98
CA PRO A 110 9.74 25.21 -34.69
C PRO A 110 8.22 25.47 -34.59
N GLU A 111 7.69 26.44 -35.32
CA GLU A 111 6.25 26.78 -35.35
C GLU A 111 5.37 25.70 -35.98
N LEU A 112 5.95 24.81 -36.78
CA LEU A 112 5.25 23.64 -37.32
C LEU A 112 5.11 22.53 -36.31
N GLY A 113 5.94 22.56 -35.24
CA GLY A 113 5.90 21.59 -34.15
C GLY A 113 4.78 21.86 -33.14
N VAL A 114 4.54 20.84 -32.30
CA VAL A 114 3.74 20.93 -31.07
C VAL A 114 4.59 20.29 -29.95
N ASN A 115 5.09 21.10 -29.03
CA ASN A 115 6.10 20.67 -28.08
C ASN A 115 5.50 19.90 -26.91
N ALA A 116 5.63 18.58 -26.94
CA ALA A 116 5.13 17.69 -25.87
C ALA A 116 5.79 17.94 -24.52
N THR A 117 7.04 18.43 -24.46
CA THR A 117 7.70 18.79 -23.19
C THR A 117 7.03 20.00 -22.54
N VAL A 118 6.67 20.99 -23.31
CA VAL A 118 5.98 22.18 -22.80
C VAL A 118 4.59 21.80 -22.31
N GLU A 119 3.85 20.99 -23.08
CA GLU A 119 2.55 20.49 -22.64
C GLU A 119 2.67 19.67 -21.35
N LEU A 120 3.66 18.78 -21.26
CA LEU A 120 3.92 18.00 -20.03
C LEU A 120 4.17 18.91 -18.83
N ALA A 121 4.92 20.01 -19.01
CA ALA A 121 5.16 20.97 -17.93
C ALA A 121 3.85 21.64 -17.46
N HIS A 122 2.94 21.98 -18.37
CA HIS A 122 1.61 22.47 -18.02
C HIS A 122 0.84 21.44 -17.19
N GLN A 123 0.86 20.17 -17.58
CA GLN A 123 0.19 19.11 -16.83
C GLN A 123 0.79 18.89 -15.44
N VAL A 124 2.11 18.90 -15.30
CA VAL A 124 2.78 18.82 -14.00
C VAL A 124 2.33 19.97 -13.08
N LEU A 125 2.32 21.20 -13.58
CA LEU A 125 1.89 22.37 -12.80
C LEU A 125 0.40 22.33 -12.45
N ALA A 126 -0.44 21.79 -13.32
CA ALA A 126 -1.87 21.62 -13.07
C ALA A 126 -2.15 20.61 -11.93
N LEU A 127 -1.25 19.63 -11.72
CA LEU A 127 -1.39 18.63 -10.66
C LEU A 127 -1.02 19.15 -9.26
N VAL A 128 -0.15 20.17 -9.17
CA VAL A 128 0.33 20.69 -7.88
C VAL A 128 -0.83 21.11 -6.94
N PRO A 129 -1.83 21.90 -7.39
CA PRO A 129 -2.92 22.34 -6.51
C PRO A 129 -3.97 21.24 -6.22
N VAL A 130 -3.86 20.06 -6.83
CA VAL A 130 -4.83 18.97 -6.64
C VAL A 130 -4.60 18.26 -5.30
N ALA A 131 -3.37 18.26 -4.80
CA ALA A 131 -3.03 17.76 -3.48
C ALA A 131 -3.76 18.59 -2.38
N ARG A 132 -4.11 17.92 -1.27
CA ARG A 132 -4.72 18.54 -0.08
C ARG A 132 -3.99 18.06 1.16
N ALA A 133 -2.96 18.80 1.56
CA ALA A 133 -2.10 18.43 2.69
C ALA A 133 -2.90 18.32 3.99
N GLU A 134 -3.89 19.20 4.18
CA GLU A 134 -4.79 19.21 5.35
C GLU A 134 -5.64 17.95 5.48
N LEU A 135 -5.93 17.27 4.35
CA LEU A 135 -6.61 15.98 4.32
C LEU A 135 -5.62 14.80 4.15
N GLY A 136 -4.31 15.11 4.12
CA GLY A 136 -3.26 14.13 3.89
C GLY A 136 -3.28 13.53 2.48
N THR A 137 -3.94 14.19 1.52
CA THR A 137 -3.98 13.76 0.12
C THR A 137 -2.72 14.23 -0.59
N THR A 138 -1.95 13.30 -1.15
CA THR A 138 -0.79 13.58 -1.99
C THR A 138 -1.08 13.27 -3.45
N VAL A 139 -0.59 14.11 -4.34
CA VAL A 139 -0.60 13.90 -5.79
C VAL A 139 0.82 14.21 -6.26
N THR A 140 1.57 13.17 -6.58
CA THR A 140 3.01 13.30 -6.81
C THR A 140 3.35 12.87 -8.23
N PRO A 141 3.69 13.81 -9.13
CA PRO A 141 4.41 13.50 -10.36
C PRO A 141 5.73 12.80 -10.03
N THR A 142 5.96 11.58 -10.55
CA THR A 142 7.11 10.76 -10.14
C THR A 142 8.11 10.52 -11.26
N VAL A 143 7.66 9.97 -12.39
CA VAL A 143 8.53 9.68 -13.53
C VAL A 143 8.06 10.49 -14.72
N ALA A 144 8.93 11.31 -15.27
CA ALA A 144 8.67 12.11 -16.47
C ALA A 144 9.73 11.80 -17.54
N ALA A 145 9.29 11.65 -18.78
CA ALA A 145 10.17 11.46 -19.92
C ALA A 145 9.64 12.22 -21.14
N SER A 146 10.54 12.83 -21.91
CA SER A 146 10.19 13.57 -23.12
C SER A 146 11.40 13.73 -24.04
N GLY A 147 11.13 13.70 -25.36
CA GLY A 147 12.13 13.94 -26.39
C GLY A 147 13.21 12.86 -26.50
N SER A 148 14.01 12.95 -27.57
CA SER A 148 15.12 12.02 -27.82
C SER A 148 16.37 12.72 -28.36
N THR A 149 16.22 13.93 -28.94
CA THR A 149 17.30 14.70 -29.54
C THR A 149 17.18 16.18 -29.20
N VAL A 150 18.29 16.89 -29.13
CA VAL A 150 18.34 18.29 -28.69
C VAL A 150 17.85 19.31 -29.76
N ASN A 151 17.84 18.90 -31.02
CA ASN A 151 17.50 19.78 -32.13
C ASN A 151 16.11 19.50 -32.75
N THR A 152 15.27 18.74 -32.05
CA THR A 152 13.91 18.40 -32.50
C THR A 152 12.90 18.80 -31.44
N VAL A 153 11.81 19.45 -31.86
CA VAL A 153 10.63 19.68 -31.02
C VAL A 153 10.05 18.33 -30.64
N PRO A 154 9.95 17.97 -29.33
CA PRO A 154 9.46 16.68 -28.92
C PRO A 154 8.01 16.43 -29.29
N GLU A 155 7.73 15.29 -29.95
CA GLU A 155 6.36 14.90 -30.32
C GLU A 155 5.67 13.99 -29.28
N ALA A 156 6.40 13.51 -28.28
CA ALA A 156 5.84 12.65 -27.23
C ALA A 156 6.46 12.95 -25.88
N ALA A 157 5.64 12.86 -24.83
CA ALA A 157 6.06 12.89 -23.46
C ALA A 157 5.16 12.01 -22.60
N THR A 158 5.68 11.57 -21.43
CA THR A 158 4.94 10.74 -20.49
C THR A 158 5.19 11.18 -19.06
N LEU A 159 4.18 11.01 -18.20
CA LEU A 159 4.24 11.30 -16.78
C LEU A 159 3.56 10.19 -15.99
N ALA A 160 4.25 9.64 -14.97
CA ALA A 160 3.63 8.81 -13.95
C ALA A 160 3.25 9.66 -12.73
N VAL A 161 2.09 9.39 -12.15
CA VAL A 161 1.57 10.11 -10.97
C VAL A 161 1.17 9.09 -9.91
N ASP A 162 1.75 9.20 -8.71
CA ASP A 162 1.34 8.46 -7.51
C ASP A 162 0.40 9.32 -6.68
N VAL A 163 -0.74 8.76 -6.29
CA VAL A 163 -1.76 9.43 -5.47
C VAL A 163 -2.01 8.61 -4.22
N ARG A 164 -2.00 9.28 -3.08
CA ARG A 164 -2.33 8.67 -1.78
C ARG A 164 -3.35 9.50 -1.03
N ALA A 165 -4.37 8.87 -0.45
CA ALA A 165 -5.36 9.56 0.36
C ALA A 165 -5.91 8.68 1.49
N TRP A 166 -6.41 9.33 2.58
CA TRP A 166 -6.99 8.65 3.72
C TRP A 166 -8.47 8.28 3.53
N SER A 167 -9.15 8.84 2.53
CA SER A 167 -10.56 8.57 2.29
C SER A 167 -10.83 8.20 0.83
N ARG A 168 -11.84 7.36 0.62
CA ARG A 168 -12.36 7.02 -0.70
C ARG A 168 -12.74 8.27 -1.48
N ALA A 169 -13.44 9.21 -0.84
CA ALA A 169 -13.91 10.44 -1.48
C ALA A 169 -12.78 11.27 -2.09
N GLU A 170 -11.62 11.34 -1.42
CA GLU A 170 -10.45 12.06 -1.94
C GLU A 170 -9.79 11.34 -3.12
N LEU A 171 -9.68 9.99 -3.09
CA LEU A 171 -9.20 9.24 -4.26
C LEU A 171 -10.13 9.44 -5.47
N ASP A 172 -11.44 9.34 -5.26
CA ASP A 172 -12.43 9.53 -6.32
C ASP A 172 -12.40 10.97 -6.87
N ARG A 173 -12.17 11.98 -6.00
CA ARG A 173 -11.98 13.36 -6.42
C ARG A 173 -10.78 13.52 -7.33
N VAL A 174 -9.64 12.96 -6.94
CA VAL A 174 -8.42 13.03 -7.75
C VAL A 174 -8.58 12.22 -9.03
N ALA A 175 -9.20 11.05 -9.00
CA ALA A 175 -9.43 10.24 -10.19
C ALA A 175 -10.27 11.02 -11.23
N ARG A 176 -11.38 11.64 -10.81
CA ARG A 176 -12.18 12.50 -11.69
C ARG A 176 -11.39 13.70 -12.25
N TYR A 177 -10.50 14.27 -11.43
CA TYR A 177 -9.63 15.35 -11.91
C TYR A 177 -8.69 14.86 -13.02
N MET A 178 -8.06 13.69 -12.82
CA MET A 178 -7.16 13.09 -13.81
C MET A 178 -7.89 12.78 -15.13
N GLU A 179 -9.08 12.20 -15.06
CA GLU A 179 -9.93 11.95 -16.23
C GLU A 179 -10.33 13.25 -16.96
N GLY A 180 -10.44 14.32 -16.19
CA GLY A 180 -10.78 15.67 -16.69
C GLY A 180 -9.63 16.45 -17.30
N LEU A 181 -8.38 15.96 -17.26
CA LEU A 181 -7.24 16.68 -17.85
C LEU A 181 -7.47 16.98 -19.33
N ARG A 182 -7.03 18.16 -19.75
CA ARG A 182 -7.12 18.61 -21.15
C ARG A 182 -5.81 19.26 -21.57
N ALA A 183 -5.48 19.16 -22.84
CA ALA A 183 -4.33 19.83 -23.41
C ALA A 183 -4.46 21.36 -23.31
N VAL A 184 -3.36 22.01 -22.96
CA VAL A 184 -3.23 23.49 -22.92
C VAL A 184 -2.75 24.04 -24.25
N LEU A 185 -1.75 23.35 -24.84
CA LEU A 185 -1.24 23.79 -26.15
C LEU A 185 -2.22 23.44 -27.27
N PRO A 186 -2.45 24.35 -28.22
CA PRO A 186 -3.21 24.04 -29.44
C PRO A 186 -2.60 22.83 -30.16
N ARG A 187 -3.44 21.89 -30.58
CA ARG A 187 -3.07 20.68 -31.33
C ARG A 187 -2.28 19.63 -30.52
N ALA A 188 -2.04 19.85 -29.24
CA ALA A 188 -1.54 18.78 -28.37
C ALA A 188 -2.68 17.82 -28.01
N GLU A 189 -2.34 16.56 -27.80
CA GLU A 189 -3.26 15.52 -27.37
C GLU A 189 -2.82 14.98 -26.00
N ILE A 190 -3.80 14.63 -25.17
CA ILE A 190 -3.55 14.02 -23.87
C ILE A 190 -4.40 12.75 -23.76
N SER A 191 -3.77 11.69 -23.30
CA SER A 191 -4.45 10.51 -22.79
C SER A 191 -4.05 10.22 -21.36
N VAL A 192 -5.01 9.78 -20.56
CA VAL A 192 -4.80 9.38 -19.17
C VAL A 192 -5.22 7.93 -19.01
N SER A 193 -4.34 7.13 -18.45
CA SER A 193 -4.59 5.73 -18.11
C SER A 193 -4.25 5.46 -16.65
N GLY A 194 -4.67 4.28 -16.13
CA GLY A 194 -4.53 3.93 -14.73
C GLY A 194 -5.80 4.21 -13.93
N GLY A 195 -5.66 4.43 -12.63
CA GLY A 195 -6.80 4.64 -11.73
C GLY A 195 -6.51 4.24 -10.30
N VAL A 196 -7.57 4.06 -9.51
CA VAL A 196 -7.48 3.61 -8.12
C VAL A 196 -7.06 2.14 -8.11
N ASN A 197 -5.89 1.89 -7.53
CA ASN A 197 -5.41 0.52 -7.29
C ASN A 197 -6.02 -0.05 -6.02
N ARG A 198 -5.98 0.69 -4.90
CA ARG A 198 -6.53 0.27 -3.60
C ARG A 198 -7.24 1.44 -2.95
N TYR A 199 -8.48 1.25 -2.53
CA TYR A 199 -9.13 2.21 -1.65
C TYR A 199 -8.49 2.17 -0.26
N PRO A 200 -8.64 3.22 0.58
CA PRO A 200 -8.04 3.23 1.90
C PRO A 200 -8.66 2.17 2.82
N LEU A 201 -7.84 1.63 3.72
CA LEU A 201 -8.33 1.06 4.97
C LEU A 201 -8.64 2.25 5.88
N GLU A 202 -9.91 2.63 5.96
CA GLU A 202 -10.36 3.72 6.82
C GLU A 202 -10.46 3.22 8.28
N GLU A 203 -10.11 4.09 9.23
CA GLU A 203 -9.99 3.73 10.66
C GLU A 203 -11.24 3.05 11.22
N ALA A 204 -12.42 3.46 10.76
CA ALA A 204 -13.70 2.88 11.19
C ALA A 204 -13.77 1.35 10.95
N MET A 205 -13.06 0.83 9.95
CA MET A 205 -13.02 -0.60 9.63
C MET A 205 -12.21 -1.42 10.64
N SER A 206 -11.36 -0.76 11.45
CA SER A 206 -10.44 -1.41 12.39
C SER A 206 -10.87 -1.31 13.86
N LEU A 207 -11.79 -0.41 14.21
CA LEU A 207 -12.08 -0.06 15.61
C LEU A 207 -12.58 -1.24 16.44
N ASP A 208 -13.50 -2.03 15.92
CA ASP A 208 -14.03 -3.19 16.65
C ASP A 208 -12.97 -4.27 16.84
N LEU A 209 -12.14 -4.52 15.82
CA LEU A 209 -11.04 -5.48 15.91
C LEU A 209 -9.96 -5.00 16.88
N LEU A 210 -9.65 -3.70 16.88
CA LEU A 210 -8.73 -3.11 17.86
C LEU A 210 -9.24 -3.32 19.29
N ALA A 211 -10.53 -3.12 19.54
CA ALA A 211 -11.12 -3.37 20.85
C ALA A 211 -10.96 -4.84 21.28
N ARG A 212 -11.11 -5.79 20.34
CA ARG A 212 -10.88 -7.22 20.59
C ARG A 212 -9.41 -7.53 20.90
N VAL A 213 -8.47 -6.98 20.14
CA VAL A 213 -7.02 -7.14 20.39
C VAL A 213 -6.65 -6.59 21.78
N ARG A 214 -7.19 -5.42 22.16
CA ARG A 214 -6.96 -4.83 23.48
C ARG A 214 -7.58 -5.67 24.60
N ALA A 215 -8.76 -6.25 24.38
CA ALA A 215 -9.36 -7.18 25.34
C ALA A 215 -8.49 -8.43 25.53
N ALA A 216 -7.98 -9.02 24.45
CA ALA A 216 -7.05 -10.15 24.49
C ALA A 216 -5.76 -9.79 25.24
N ALA A 217 -5.19 -8.61 25.01
CA ALA A 217 -4.01 -8.14 25.72
C ALA A 217 -4.25 -8.03 27.24
N ARG A 218 -5.40 -7.49 27.66
CA ARG A 218 -5.81 -7.42 29.08
C ARG A 218 -5.96 -8.81 29.70
N GLU A 219 -6.61 -9.74 28.99
CA GLU A 219 -6.78 -11.13 29.43
C GLU A 219 -5.43 -11.80 29.64
N MET A 220 -4.48 -11.58 28.77
CA MET A 220 -3.12 -12.11 28.85
C MET A 220 -2.25 -11.40 29.88
N GLY A 221 -2.67 -10.27 30.44
CA GLY A 221 -1.86 -9.45 31.34
C GLY A 221 -0.65 -8.80 30.66
N VAL A 222 -0.74 -8.52 29.33
CA VAL A 222 0.30 -7.83 28.55
C VAL A 222 -0.13 -6.42 28.17
N PRO A 223 0.81 -5.51 27.85
CA PRO A 223 0.46 -4.16 27.41
C PRO A 223 -0.46 -4.17 26.18
N GLU A 224 -1.46 -3.30 26.20
CA GLU A 224 -2.30 -3.06 25.03
C GLU A 224 -1.45 -2.46 23.89
N PRO A 225 -1.65 -2.90 22.63
CA PRO A 225 -0.89 -2.34 21.52
C PRO A 225 -1.29 -0.87 21.28
N GLU A 226 -0.28 -0.06 21.03
CA GLU A 226 -0.44 1.28 20.46
C GLU A 226 -0.97 1.21 19.04
N THR A 227 -1.42 2.33 18.52
CA THR A 227 -2.00 2.42 17.17
C THR A 227 -1.30 3.46 16.32
N VAL A 228 -1.19 3.18 15.03
CA VAL A 228 -0.67 4.13 14.05
C VAL A 228 -1.53 4.12 12.78
N ARG A 229 -1.40 5.21 12.01
CA ARG A 229 -1.90 5.32 10.64
C ARG A 229 -0.72 5.21 9.68
N SER A 230 -0.83 4.39 8.63
CA SER A 230 0.25 4.13 7.67
C SER A 230 -0.02 4.76 6.30
N GLY A 231 1.00 5.43 5.74
CA GLY A 231 0.93 5.96 4.37
C GLY A 231 1.07 4.90 3.27
N GLY A 232 1.54 3.68 3.61
CA GLY A 232 1.63 2.53 2.71
C GLY A 232 0.33 1.73 2.67
N GLY A 233 -0.02 1.19 1.50
CA GLY A 233 -1.13 0.25 1.36
C GLY A 233 -0.72 -1.18 1.68
N SER A 234 -1.69 -2.10 1.79
CA SER A 234 -1.53 -3.55 1.89
C SER A 234 -2.76 -4.25 1.30
N ASP A 235 -2.79 -5.59 1.33
CA ASP A 235 -4.00 -6.33 0.96
C ASP A 235 -5.16 -6.08 1.92
N GLY A 236 -4.90 -5.61 3.15
CA GLY A 236 -5.94 -5.13 4.07
C GLY A 236 -6.78 -3.97 3.52
N ASN A 237 -6.24 -3.20 2.58
CA ASN A 237 -7.02 -2.20 1.87
C ASN A 237 -8.12 -2.83 0.98
N LEU A 238 -7.85 -3.99 0.38
CA LEU A 238 -8.80 -4.68 -0.50
C LEU A 238 -9.98 -5.23 0.31
N THR A 239 -9.70 -5.85 1.45
CA THR A 239 -10.71 -6.42 2.34
C THR A 239 -11.58 -5.35 2.99
N ALA A 240 -10.99 -4.24 3.44
CA ALA A 240 -11.72 -3.09 3.95
C ALA A 240 -12.59 -2.42 2.88
N ALA A 241 -12.11 -2.37 1.63
CA ALA A 241 -12.84 -1.73 0.52
C ALA A 241 -14.17 -2.41 0.19
N ILE A 242 -14.31 -3.70 0.46
CA ILE A 242 -15.55 -4.46 0.31
C ILE A 242 -16.40 -4.52 1.60
N GLY A 243 -16.01 -3.76 2.64
CA GLY A 243 -16.79 -3.60 3.88
C GLY A 243 -16.49 -4.64 4.97
N ILE A 244 -15.44 -5.44 4.83
CA ILE A 244 -15.09 -6.44 5.85
C ILE A 244 -14.22 -5.77 6.93
N PRO A 245 -14.56 -5.89 8.23
CA PRO A 245 -13.73 -5.41 9.33
C PRO A 245 -12.30 -5.91 9.19
N THR A 246 -11.33 -5.00 9.18
CA THR A 246 -9.94 -5.34 8.90
C THR A 246 -9.01 -4.61 9.85
N LEU A 247 -8.08 -5.31 10.47
CA LEU A 247 -7.00 -4.75 11.28
C LEU A 247 -5.66 -5.21 10.75
N ASP A 248 -4.75 -4.26 10.57
CA ASP A 248 -3.46 -4.50 9.95
C ASP A 248 -2.29 -4.30 10.93
N GLY A 249 -1.08 -4.75 10.55
CA GLY A 249 0.11 -4.64 11.40
C GLY A 249 0.13 -5.65 12.55
N MET A 250 -0.56 -6.78 12.37
CA MET A 250 -0.60 -7.85 13.38
C MET A 250 0.66 -8.72 13.41
N GLY A 251 1.55 -8.56 12.44
CA GLY A 251 2.79 -9.33 12.28
C GLY A 251 3.91 -8.93 13.24
N ALA A 252 5.14 -9.19 12.84
CA ALA A 252 6.34 -9.10 13.66
C ALA A 252 6.72 -7.67 14.05
N VAL A 253 7.52 -7.57 15.11
CA VAL A 253 8.28 -6.37 15.48
C VAL A 253 9.66 -6.45 14.85
N GLY A 254 10.10 -5.37 14.25
CA GLY A 254 11.38 -5.29 13.55
C GLY A 254 11.53 -3.94 12.89
N GLY A 255 12.28 -3.90 11.81
CA GLY A 255 12.49 -2.64 11.10
C GLY A 255 13.19 -2.79 9.77
N HIS A 256 13.33 -1.66 9.10
CA HIS A 256 14.00 -1.49 7.82
C HIS A 256 13.41 -2.36 6.70
N PRO A 257 12.05 -2.38 6.51
CA PRO A 257 11.46 -3.11 5.40
C PRO A 257 12.07 -2.60 4.08
N HIS A 258 12.24 -3.50 3.11
CA HIS A 258 12.82 -3.21 1.79
C HIS A 258 14.29 -2.72 1.81
N ALA A 259 14.99 -2.80 2.95
CA ALA A 259 16.39 -2.46 3.06
C ALA A 259 17.29 -3.70 3.21
N ARG A 260 18.59 -3.53 2.98
CA ARG A 260 19.56 -4.65 3.10
C ARG A 260 19.82 -5.09 4.55
N ASP A 261 19.51 -4.23 5.51
CA ASP A 261 19.67 -4.44 6.96
C ASP A 261 18.32 -4.72 7.65
N GLU A 262 17.33 -5.17 6.90
CA GLU A 262 16.03 -5.61 7.39
C GLU A 262 16.19 -6.63 8.53
N PHE A 263 15.38 -6.48 9.58
CA PHE A 263 15.47 -7.32 10.77
C PHE A 263 14.15 -7.54 11.47
N VAL A 264 14.10 -8.61 12.26
CA VAL A 264 12.99 -8.96 13.18
C VAL A 264 13.53 -9.19 14.57
N ASP A 265 12.85 -8.63 15.59
CA ASP A 265 13.00 -9.03 16.98
C ASP A 265 12.22 -10.32 17.22
N ILE A 266 12.94 -11.45 17.20
CA ILE A 266 12.33 -12.77 17.41
C ILE A 266 11.90 -13.00 18.87
N THR A 267 12.38 -12.20 19.81
CA THR A 267 12.01 -12.33 21.24
C THR A 267 10.57 -11.86 21.48
N SER A 268 10.07 -10.94 20.65
CA SER A 268 8.69 -10.46 20.70
C SER A 268 7.68 -11.42 20.06
N MET A 269 8.13 -12.31 19.16
CA MET A 269 7.23 -13.16 18.35
C MET A 269 6.32 -14.09 19.18
N PRO A 270 6.78 -14.75 20.25
CA PRO A 270 5.91 -15.64 21.04
C PRO A 270 4.73 -14.90 21.66
N MET A 271 4.97 -13.73 22.26
CA MET A 271 3.91 -12.91 22.87
C MET A 271 2.92 -12.41 21.82
N ARG A 272 3.40 -11.92 20.69
CA ARG A 272 2.52 -11.46 19.60
C ARG A 272 1.70 -12.59 18.97
N THR A 273 2.31 -13.77 18.85
CA THR A 273 1.61 -14.98 18.39
C THR A 273 0.49 -15.37 19.35
N ALA A 274 0.75 -15.34 20.67
CA ALA A 274 -0.26 -15.61 21.67
C ALA A 274 -1.38 -14.56 21.65
N LEU A 275 -1.03 -13.26 21.53
CA LEU A 275 -2.01 -12.19 21.39
C LEU A 275 -2.93 -12.40 20.18
N LEU A 276 -2.36 -12.80 19.05
CA LEU A 276 -3.12 -13.09 17.86
C LEU A 276 -4.06 -14.30 18.06
N ALA A 277 -3.58 -15.39 18.68
CA ALA A 277 -4.38 -16.58 18.97
C ALA A 277 -5.55 -16.24 19.91
N THR A 278 -5.29 -15.53 21.01
CA THR A 278 -6.34 -15.08 21.95
C THR A 278 -7.34 -14.14 21.29
N THR A 279 -6.86 -13.26 20.39
CA THR A 279 -7.76 -12.41 19.60
C THR A 279 -8.69 -13.23 18.71
N ILE A 280 -8.16 -14.23 18.00
CA ILE A 280 -8.94 -15.15 17.17
C ILE A 280 -9.99 -15.88 17.99
N ASP A 281 -9.61 -16.41 19.15
CA ASP A 281 -10.54 -17.11 20.06
C ASP A 281 -11.66 -16.17 20.51
N GLY A 282 -11.33 -14.93 20.90
CA GLY A 282 -12.32 -13.92 21.28
C GLY A 282 -13.24 -13.47 20.14
N LEU A 283 -12.77 -13.44 18.90
CA LEU A 283 -13.59 -13.15 17.72
C LEU A 283 -14.59 -14.29 17.44
N CYS A 284 -14.17 -15.52 17.63
CA CYS A 284 -14.97 -16.71 17.34
C CYS A 284 -15.91 -17.11 18.49
N ALA A 285 -15.72 -16.59 19.70
CA ALA A 285 -16.56 -16.90 20.88
C ALA A 285 -17.90 -16.15 20.89
N VAL A 286 -18.05 -15.12 20.06
CA VAL A 286 -19.27 -14.29 20.00
C VAL A 286 -20.18 -14.84 18.89
N GLU A 287 -21.14 -15.62 19.27
CA GLU A 287 -22.36 -15.95 18.53
C GLU A 287 -23.57 -15.34 19.22
#